data_5bcc5c1e56b286bb787c886282dc77ca
#
_entry.id   5bcc5c1e56b286bb787c886282dc77ca
#
_cell.length_a   1.000
_cell.length_b   1.000
_cell.length_c   1.000
_cell.angle_alpha   90.00
_cell.angle_beta   90.00
_cell.angle_gamma   90.00
#
_symmetry.space_group_name_H-M   'P 1'
#
loop_
_entity.id
_entity.type
_entity.pdbx_description
1 polymer ?
#
loop_
_entity_poly.entity_id
_entity_poly.type
_entity_poly.pdbx_seq_one_letter_code
_entity_poly.pdbx_strand_id
1 'polypeptide(L)'
;MMPPGYDGAPERAPSPLEFRRRESERTIYTEKKIGDEWIALWSVDPLPADANVTHVTVIPYRGERAILPYKDGKHFLPETDVTEGETAEDAIRRVVMAQCGILDPRIAHLGHFTYKATTLNKTLPAGMMTFDGLYVLEIGSLADNPGDESYERRTVLQRDLNLILRGAHIERRREYTDALDRWLLERLKAARAQSAP
;
A
#
# COMPACT_ATOMS: atom_id res chain seq x y z
N MET A 1 -37.33 -11.68 47.95
CA MET A 1 -36.77 -12.58 46.92
C MET A 1 -35.94 -11.72 46.00
N MET A 2 -34.62 -11.68 46.21
CA MET A 2 -33.67 -10.91 45.38
C MET A 2 -33.28 -11.75 44.16
N PRO A 3 -33.10 -11.16 42.95
CA PRO A 3 -32.61 -11.90 41.79
C PRO A 3 -31.14 -12.21 41.92
N PRO A 4 -30.62 -13.30 41.33
CA PRO A 4 -29.27 -13.77 41.46
C PRO A 4 -28.28 -12.84 40.73
N GLY A 5 -27.09 -12.74 41.34
CA GLY A 5 -26.04 -11.80 41.07
C GLY A 5 -25.51 -11.80 39.62
N TYR A 6 -25.25 -10.61 39.18
CA TYR A 6 -24.44 -10.31 38.02
C TYR A 6 -22.96 -10.30 38.43
N ASP A 7 -22.31 -11.48 38.37
CA ASP A 7 -20.87 -11.61 38.49
C ASP A 7 -20.22 -11.36 37.10
N GLY A 8 -20.42 -10.18 36.57
CA GLY A 8 -19.69 -9.69 35.44
C GLY A 8 -18.52 -8.83 35.91
N ALA A 9 -17.33 -9.41 36.06
CA ALA A 9 -16.14 -8.60 36.16
C ALA A 9 -16.11 -7.62 34.98
N PRO A 10 -15.80 -6.33 35.20
CA PRO A 10 -15.77 -5.38 34.11
C PRO A 10 -14.75 -5.84 33.07
N GLU A 11 -15.21 -6.07 31.86
CA GLU A 11 -14.36 -6.46 30.75
C GLU A 11 -13.24 -5.40 30.61
N ARG A 12 -12.01 -5.82 30.85
CA ARG A 12 -10.85 -4.94 30.81
C ARG A 12 -10.78 -4.27 29.46
N ALA A 13 -10.79 -2.94 29.43
CA ALA A 13 -10.63 -2.20 28.19
C ALA A 13 -9.39 -2.70 27.44
N PRO A 14 -9.51 -3.02 26.15
CA PRO A 14 -8.40 -3.55 25.37
C PRO A 14 -7.22 -2.58 25.38
N SER A 15 -6.00 -3.12 25.48
CA SER A 15 -4.79 -2.31 25.37
C SER A 15 -4.73 -1.63 23.99
N PRO A 16 -4.00 -0.50 23.83
CA PRO A 16 -3.83 0.13 22.51
C PRO A 16 -3.33 -0.82 21.42
N LEU A 17 -2.55 -1.85 21.80
CA LEU A 17 -2.07 -2.90 20.88
C LEU A 17 -3.19 -3.89 20.52
N GLU A 18 -4.03 -4.27 21.48
CA GLU A 18 -5.20 -5.14 21.24
C GLU A 18 -6.29 -4.41 20.45
N PHE A 19 -6.45 -3.10 20.67
CA PHE A 19 -7.35 -2.28 19.87
C PHE A 19 -6.88 -2.20 18.42
N ARG A 20 -5.58 -1.92 18.17
CA ARG A 20 -4.98 -1.94 16.84
C ARG A 20 -5.07 -3.32 16.18
N ARG A 21 -4.88 -4.40 16.94
CA ARG A 21 -5.01 -5.77 16.43
C ARG A 21 -6.44 -6.08 16.01
N ARG A 22 -7.46 -5.70 16.80
CA ARG A 22 -8.87 -5.86 16.45
C ARG A 22 -9.29 -5.01 15.24
N GLU A 23 -8.71 -3.82 15.06
CA GLU A 23 -8.91 -3.02 13.86
C GLU A 23 -8.24 -3.62 12.62
N SER A 24 -7.05 -4.23 12.77
CA SER A 24 -6.35 -4.89 11.66
C SER A 24 -6.98 -6.22 11.23
N GLU A 25 -7.67 -6.91 12.14
CA GLU A 25 -8.43 -8.13 11.86
C GLU A 25 -9.78 -7.86 11.18
N ARG A 26 -10.27 -6.63 11.23
CA ARG A 26 -11.35 -6.19 10.35
C ARG A 26 -10.75 -5.87 8.99
N THR A 27 -10.85 -6.80 8.05
CA THR A 27 -10.69 -6.50 6.62
C THR A 27 -11.80 -5.50 6.27
N ILE A 28 -11.50 -4.22 6.45
CA ILE A 28 -12.47 -3.18 6.19
C ILE A 28 -12.36 -2.92 4.69
N TYR A 29 -13.26 -3.54 3.95
CA TYR A 29 -13.60 -3.05 2.61
C TYR A 29 -14.15 -1.64 2.79
N THR A 30 -13.29 -0.65 2.62
CA THR A 30 -13.74 0.74 2.63
C THR A 30 -14.27 1.03 1.25
N GLU A 31 -15.59 0.94 1.07
CA GLU A 31 -16.22 1.41 -0.14
C GLU A 31 -16.13 2.94 -0.20
N LYS A 32 -15.50 3.45 -1.25
CA LYS A 32 -15.45 4.89 -1.55
C LYS A 32 -16.15 5.13 -2.87
N LYS A 33 -17.18 5.96 -2.84
CA LYS A 33 -17.78 6.46 -4.08
C LYS A 33 -16.90 7.58 -4.61
N ILE A 34 -16.29 7.38 -5.78
CA ILE A 34 -15.46 8.37 -6.46
C ILE A 34 -16.27 8.98 -7.60
N GLY A 35 -16.91 10.10 -7.30
CA GLY A 35 -17.91 10.67 -8.20
C GLY A 35 -19.09 9.72 -8.41
N ASP A 36 -19.82 9.89 -9.51
CA ASP A 36 -20.94 9.00 -9.87
C ASP A 36 -20.51 7.87 -10.82
N GLU A 37 -19.30 7.94 -11.35
CA GLU A 37 -18.81 7.03 -12.40
C GLU A 37 -18.13 5.77 -11.84
N TRP A 38 -17.63 5.80 -10.58
CA TRP A 38 -16.83 4.72 -10.00
C TRP A 38 -17.20 4.39 -8.57
N ILE A 39 -17.12 3.10 -8.26
CA ILE A 39 -17.09 2.59 -6.88
C ILE A 39 -15.71 2.01 -6.65
N ALA A 40 -14.98 2.50 -5.64
CA ALA A 40 -13.68 2.01 -5.26
C ALA A 40 -13.78 1.18 -3.97
N LEU A 41 -13.18 -0.01 -3.98
CA LEU A 41 -13.09 -0.93 -2.85
C LEU A 41 -11.63 -1.22 -2.56
N TRP A 42 -11.20 -1.01 -1.32
CA TRP A 42 -9.86 -1.42 -0.90
C TRP A 42 -9.85 -2.87 -0.42
N SER A 43 -8.86 -3.66 -0.86
CA SER A 43 -8.59 -5.01 -0.39
C SER A 43 -7.10 -5.23 -0.17
N VAL A 44 -6.78 -6.11 0.78
CA VAL A 44 -5.43 -6.66 1.03
C VAL A 44 -5.32 -8.12 0.55
N ASP A 45 -6.38 -8.67 0.00
CA ASP A 45 -6.37 -10.00 -0.59
C ASP A 45 -5.45 -10.03 -1.83
N PRO A 46 -4.99 -11.20 -2.25
CA PRO A 46 -4.27 -11.33 -3.51
C PRO A 46 -5.10 -10.80 -4.68
N LEU A 47 -4.44 -10.17 -5.65
CA LEU A 47 -5.10 -9.82 -6.91
C LEU A 47 -5.66 -11.07 -7.61
N PRO A 48 -6.85 -10.98 -8.24
CA PRO A 48 -7.32 -12.02 -9.14
C PRO A 48 -6.29 -12.36 -10.22
N ALA A 49 -6.23 -13.61 -10.64
CA ALA A 49 -5.25 -14.05 -11.65
C ALA A 49 -5.39 -13.34 -13.01
N ASP A 50 -6.59 -12.88 -13.32
CA ASP A 50 -6.95 -12.14 -14.53
C ASP A 50 -7.18 -10.63 -14.25
N ALA A 51 -6.63 -10.11 -13.14
CA ALA A 51 -6.81 -8.72 -12.78
C ALA A 51 -6.25 -7.77 -13.83
N ASN A 52 -7.10 -6.90 -14.35
CA ASN A 52 -6.67 -5.79 -15.19
C ASN A 52 -6.09 -4.67 -14.32
N VAL A 53 -4.81 -4.78 -13.99
CA VAL A 53 -4.08 -3.75 -13.23
C VAL A 53 -3.76 -2.60 -14.16
N THR A 54 -4.30 -1.42 -13.86
CA THR A 54 -4.15 -0.23 -14.69
C THR A 54 -3.18 0.79 -14.09
N HIS A 55 -2.92 0.69 -12.78
CA HIS A 55 -2.02 1.60 -12.09
C HIS A 55 -1.26 0.88 -10.98
N VAL A 56 -0.02 1.29 -10.74
CA VAL A 56 0.83 0.78 -9.66
C VAL A 56 1.41 1.91 -8.83
N THR A 57 1.35 1.77 -7.51
CA THR A 57 2.03 2.62 -6.53
C THR A 57 2.98 1.78 -5.72
N VAL A 58 4.17 2.30 -5.43
CA VAL A 58 5.25 1.51 -4.85
C VAL A 58 5.85 2.19 -3.63
N ILE A 59 6.18 1.42 -2.60
CA ILE A 59 6.91 1.86 -1.41
C ILE A 59 8.26 1.13 -1.36
N PRO A 60 9.34 1.74 -1.84
CA PRO A 60 10.66 1.10 -1.86
C PRO A 60 11.33 1.17 -0.50
N TYR A 61 11.81 0.02 0.00
CA TYR A 61 12.46 -0.11 1.30
C TYR A 61 13.86 -0.72 1.20
N ARG A 62 14.79 -0.20 2.03
CA ARG A 62 16.07 -0.80 2.33
C ARG A 62 16.30 -0.76 3.83
N GLY A 63 16.19 -1.94 4.49
CA GLY A 63 16.19 -2.01 5.95
C GLY A 63 14.99 -1.29 6.56
N GLU A 64 15.25 -0.26 7.37
CA GLU A 64 14.23 0.56 8.04
C GLU A 64 13.96 1.90 7.33
N ARG A 65 14.41 2.05 6.10
CA ARG A 65 14.36 3.32 5.36
C ARG A 65 13.63 3.13 4.04
N ALA A 66 12.75 4.07 3.72
CA ALA A 66 12.20 4.20 2.38
C ALA A 66 13.16 5.00 1.50
N ILE A 67 13.23 4.66 0.21
CA ILE A 67 13.97 5.42 -0.80
C ILE A 67 12.96 6.01 -1.75
N LEU A 68 12.78 7.31 -1.70
CA LEU A 68 11.73 8.01 -2.41
C LEU A 68 12.30 8.99 -3.44
N PRO A 69 11.60 9.17 -4.57
CA PRO A 69 11.89 10.25 -5.49
C PRO A 69 11.55 11.60 -4.85
N TYR A 70 12.36 12.59 -5.16
CA TYR A 70 12.20 13.96 -4.74
C TYR A 70 12.30 14.88 -5.96
N LYS A 71 11.29 15.73 -6.12
CA LYS A 71 11.21 16.67 -7.23
C LYS A 71 10.45 17.91 -6.78
N ASP A 72 10.86 19.10 -7.23
CA ASP A 72 10.20 20.39 -6.94
C ASP A 72 9.91 20.60 -5.44
N GLY A 73 10.87 20.23 -4.58
CA GLY A 73 10.74 20.43 -3.13
C GLY A 73 9.87 19.39 -2.41
N LYS A 74 9.39 18.33 -3.08
CA LYS A 74 8.45 17.34 -2.53
C LYS A 74 8.94 15.91 -2.73
N HIS A 75 8.59 15.06 -1.77
CA HIS A 75 8.70 13.61 -1.91
C HIS A 75 7.44 13.04 -2.56
N PHE A 76 7.62 11.99 -3.34
CA PHE A 76 6.55 11.22 -3.97
C PHE A 76 6.70 9.73 -3.64
N LEU A 77 5.63 8.95 -3.83
CA LEU A 77 5.77 7.52 -4.05
C LEU A 77 6.01 7.28 -5.55
N PRO A 78 6.90 6.35 -5.93
CA PRO A 78 6.96 5.91 -7.32
C PRO A 78 5.60 5.36 -7.73
N GLU A 79 5.01 5.91 -8.79
CA GLU A 79 3.73 5.47 -9.32
C GLU A 79 3.67 5.66 -10.83
N THR A 80 2.93 4.82 -11.52
CA THR A 80 2.76 4.89 -12.98
C THR A 80 1.55 4.06 -13.43
N ASP A 81 1.01 4.43 -14.57
CA ASP A 81 0.05 3.60 -15.28
C ASP A 81 0.76 2.41 -15.92
N VAL A 82 0.06 1.28 -15.96
CA VAL A 82 0.48 0.08 -16.68
C VAL A 82 0.12 0.27 -18.15
N THR A 83 1.09 0.21 -19.04
CA THR A 83 0.88 0.41 -20.47
C THR A 83 0.39 -0.87 -21.14
N GLU A 84 -0.18 -0.75 -22.33
CA GLU A 84 -0.68 -1.91 -23.10
C GLU A 84 0.43 -2.94 -23.35
N GLY A 85 0.17 -4.19 -23.03
CA GLY A 85 1.15 -5.28 -23.16
C GLY A 85 2.18 -5.39 -22.05
N GLU A 86 2.18 -4.46 -21.09
CA GLU A 86 3.06 -4.45 -19.91
C GLU A 86 2.38 -5.18 -18.73
N THR A 87 3.16 -5.91 -17.95
CA THR A 87 2.68 -6.43 -16.67
C THR A 87 2.81 -5.39 -15.57
N ALA A 88 2.07 -5.54 -14.46
CA ALA A 88 2.25 -4.68 -13.30
C ALA A 88 3.70 -4.71 -12.77
N GLU A 89 4.37 -5.87 -12.83
CA GLU A 89 5.77 -6.01 -12.41
C GLU A 89 6.72 -5.23 -13.32
N ASP A 90 6.50 -5.27 -14.64
CA ASP A 90 7.31 -4.49 -15.59
C ASP A 90 7.13 -2.99 -15.37
N ALA A 91 5.89 -2.53 -15.16
CA ALA A 91 5.59 -1.14 -14.84
C ALA A 91 6.28 -0.68 -13.54
N ILE A 92 6.29 -1.53 -12.50
CA ILE A 92 6.99 -1.27 -11.25
C ILE A 92 8.49 -1.14 -11.52
N ARG A 93 9.12 -2.10 -12.22
CA ARG A 93 10.56 -2.06 -12.53
C ARG A 93 10.91 -0.80 -13.31
N ARG A 94 10.12 -0.45 -14.29
CA ARG A 94 10.29 0.76 -15.10
C ARG A 94 10.24 2.03 -14.25
N VAL A 95 9.21 2.20 -13.42
CA VAL A 95 9.03 3.43 -12.64
C VAL A 95 10.08 3.60 -11.55
N VAL A 96 10.45 2.51 -10.84
CA VAL A 96 11.42 2.62 -9.76
C VAL A 96 12.85 2.79 -10.27
N MET A 97 13.16 2.27 -11.46
CA MET A 97 14.42 2.58 -12.14
C MET A 97 14.46 4.04 -12.57
N ALA A 98 13.42 4.52 -13.22
CA ALA A 98 13.34 5.90 -13.69
C ALA A 98 13.43 6.91 -12.54
N GLN A 99 12.62 6.75 -11.49
CA GLN A 99 12.48 7.75 -10.44
C GLN A 99 13.43 7.57 -9.26
N CYS A 100 13.95 6.35 -9.01
CA CYS A 100 14.80 6.04 -7.86
C CYS A 100 16.13 5.37 -8.20
N GLY A 101 16.33 4.92 -9.43
CA GLY A 101 17.52 4.15 -9.82
C GLY A 101 17.60 2.77 -9.16
N ILE A 102 16.47 2.12 -8.90
CA ILE A 102 16.42 0.79 -8.30
C ILE A 102 16.52 -0.26 -9.40
N LEU A 103 17.53 -1.18 -9.29
CA LEU A 103 17.85 -2.15 -10.34
C LEU A 103 17.18 -3.52 -10.11
N ASP A 104 17.34 -4.12 -8.93
CA ASP A 104 16.91 -5.48 -8.66
C ASP A 104 15.91 -5.51 -7.48
N PRO A 105 14.67 -5.05 -7.67
CA PRO A 105 13.69 -5.06 -6.61
C PRO A 105 13.10 -6.45 -6.39
N ARG A 106 12.91 -6.84 -5.12
CA ARG A 106 11.98 -7.89 -4.74
C ARG A 106 10.63 -7.26 -4.47
N ILE A 107 9.63 -7.67 -5.23
CA ILE A 107 8.30 -7.05 -5.25
C ILE A 107 7.34 -7.89 -4.40
N ALA A 108 6.59 -7.23 -3.53
CA ALA A 108 5.50 -7.86 -2.79
C ALA A 108 4.24 -6.98 -2.87
N HIS A 109 3.10 -7.61 -3.16
CA HIS A 109 1.81 -6.95 -3.17
C HIS A 109 1.35 -6.67 -1.73
N LEU A 110 0.90 -5.45 -1.44
CA LEU A 110 0.37 -5.04 -0.14
C LEU A 110 -1.15 -4.97 -0.10
N GLY A 111 -1.75 -4.62 -1.22
CA GLY A 111 -3.18 -4.43 -1.36
C GLY A 111 -3.50 -3.70 -2.66
N HIS A 112 -4.78 -3.53 -2.92
CA HIS A 112 -5.23 -2.86 -4.15
C HIS A 112 -6.57 -2.17 -3.96
N PHE A 113 -6.81 -1.14 -4.75
CA PHE A 113 -8.15 -0.65 -5.00
C PHE A 113 -8.75 -1.35 -6.23
N THR A 114 -9.95 -1.86 -6.06
CA THR A 114 -10.79 -2.31 -7.18
C THR A 114 -11.70 -1.16 -7.55
N TYR A 115 -11.62 -0.66 -8.78
CA TYR A 115 -12.54 0.33 -9.34
C TYR A 115 -13.57 -0.37 -10.21
N LYS A 116 -14.83 -0.26 -9.83
CA LYS A 116 -15.95 -0.80 -10.59
C LYS A 116 -16.70 0.32 -11.28
N ALA A 117 -16.80 0.25 -12.60
CA ALA A 117 -17.55 1.21 -13.39
C ALA A 117 -19.06 1.13 -13.09
N THR A 118 -19.67 2.28 -12.82
CA THR A 118 -21.14 2.39 -12.65
C THR A 118 -21.83 2.50 -14.03
N THR A 119 -23.16 2.55 -14.02
CA THR A 119 -23.96 2.83 -15.23
C THR A 119 -23.75 4.25 -15.77
N LEU A 120 -23.15 5.13 -15.01
CA LEU A 120 -22.84 6.51 -15.40
C LEU A 120 -21.43 6.67 -15.95
N ASN A 121 -20.61 5.61 -15.95
CA ASN A 121 -19.28 5.66 -16.52
C ASN A 121 -19.36 5.82 -18.05
N LYS A 122 -18.59 6.79 -18.59
CA LYS A 122 -18.64 7.17 -20.00
C LYS A 122 -17.62 6.42 -20.87
N THR A 123 -16.63 5.79 -20.23
CA THR A 123 -15.49 5.19 -20.90
C THR A 123 -15.49 3.66 -20.86
N LEU A 124 -16.05 3.09 -19.79
CA LEU A 124 -16.08 1.65 -19.60
C LEU A 124 -17.50 1.12 -19.39
N PRO A 125 -17.81 -0.10 -19.86
CA PRO A 125 -19.08 -0.74 -19.58
C PRO A 125 -19.36 -0.87 -18.09
N ALA A 126 -20.62 -0.69 -17.69
CA ALA A 126 -21.02 -0.87 -16.29
C ALA A 126 -20.65 -2.26 -15.76
N GLY A 127 -20.08 -2.29 -14.56
CA GLY A 127 -19.61 -3.52 -13.93
C GLY A 127 -18.19 -3.92 -14.29
N MET A 128 -17.56 -3.28 -15.27
CA MET A 128 -16.15 -3.52 -15.59
C MET A 128 -15.26 -3.09 -14.45
N MET A 129 -14.23 -3.88 -14.15
CA MET A 129 -13.31 -3.64 -13.04
C MET A 129 -11.90 -3.38 -13.53
N THR A 130 -11.24 -2.40 -12.88
CA THR A 130 -9.81 -2.16 -12.99
C THR A 130 -9.19 -2.14 -11.60
N PHE A 131 -7.88 -2.32 -11.54
CA PHE A 131 -7.17 -2.44 -10.26
C PHE A 131 -6.00 -1.48 -10.20
N ASP A 132 -5.90 -0.75 -9.07
CA ASP A 132 -4.71 0.03 -8.72
C ASP A 132 -3.98 -0.72 -7.61
N GLY A 133 -2.81 -1.27 -7.92
CA GLY A 133 -2.04 -2.07 -6.99
C GLY A 133 -1.09 -1.22 -6.13
N LEU A 134 -1.05 -1.52 -4.83
CA LEU A 134 -0.03 -1.04 -3.92
C LEU A 134 0.99 -2.14 -3.67
N TYR A 135 2.26 -1.80 -3.85
CA TYR A 135 3.37 -2.74 -3.69
C TYR A 135 4.43 -2.19 -2.76
N VAL A 136 5.15 -3.09 -2.09
CA VAL A 136 6.39 -2.78 -1.40
C VAL A 136 7.54 -3.42 -2.15
N LEU A 137 8.68 -2.73 -2.16
CA LEU A 137 9.91 -3.28 -2.71
C LEU A 137 10.97 -3.44 -1.63
N GLU A 138 11.63 -4.58 -1.64
CA GLU A 138 12.97 -4.70 -1.03
C GLU A 138 14.01 -4.39 -2.09
N ILE A 139 14.85 -3.42 -1.80
CA ILE A 139 15.86 -2.93 -2.74
C ILE A 139 17.09 -3.83 -2.69
N GLY A 140 17.41 -4.49 -3.79
CA GLY A 140 18.65 -5.24 -3.97
C GLY A 140 19.82 -4.33 -4.24
N SER A 141 19.83 -3.64 -5.37
CA SER A 141 20.90 -2.75 -5.81
C SER A 141 20.34 -1.42 -6.32
N LEU A 142 21.22 -0.43 -6.38
CA LEU A 142 20.92 0.92 -6.82
C LEU A 142 21.92 1.34 -7.90
N ALA A 143 21.43 1.99 -8.95
CA ALA A 143 22.26 2.76 -9.86
C ALA A 143 22.83 4.00 -9.16
N ASP A 144 23.85 4.64 -9.74
CA ASP A 144 24.43 5.86 -9.18
C ASP A 144 23.40 6.98 -9.12
N ASN A 145 22.57 7.12 -10.15
CA ASN A 145 21.51 8.12 -10.24
C ASN A 145 20.19 7.48 -10.68
N PRO A 146 19.03 8.16 -10.44
CA PRO A 146 17.79 7.85 -11.11
C PRO A 146 17.94 7.87 -12.64
N GLY A 147 17.14 7.05 -13.34
CA GLY A 147 17.15 7.04 -14.81
C GLY A 147 16.56 8.30 -15.44
N ASP A 148 15.68 9.00 -14.71
CA ASP A 148 15.14 10.31 -15.08
C ASP A 148 15.83 11.38 -14.22
N GLU A 149 16.64 12.22 -14.86
CA GLU A 149 17.43 13.28 -14.21
C GLU A 149 16.56 14.37 -13.55
N SER A 150 15.28 14.42 -13.81
CA SER A 150 14.37 15.35 -13.14
C SER A 150 14.07 14.97 -11.69
N TYR A 151 14.45 13.76 -11.25
CA TYR A 151 14.28 13.28 -9.89
C TYR A 151 15.61 13.20 -9.13
N GLU A 152 15.56 13.57 -7.86
CA GLU A 152 16.58 13.21 -6.88
C GLU A 152 16.11 12.02 -6.07
N ARG A 153 17.02 11.15 -5.70
CA ARG A 153 16.75 10.05 -4.78
C ARG A 153 17.03 10.45 -3.35
N ARG A 154 16.07 10.35 -2.46
CA ARG A 154 16.24 10.66 -1.04
C ARG A 154 15.82 9.50 -0.14
N THR A 155 16.57 9.34 0.95
CA THR A 155 16.30 8.33 1.98
C THR A 155 15.45 8.95 3.07
N VAL A 156 14.34 8.29 3.41
CA VAL A 156 13.37 8.73 4.40
C VAL A 156 13.23 7.66 5.48
N LEU A 157 13.19 8.07 6.75
CA LEU A 157 12.89 7.15 7.84
C LEU A 157 11.42 6.74 7.79
N GLN A 158 11.13 5.49 8.15
CA GLN A 158 9.76 4.98 8.15
C GLN A 158 8.79 5.87 8.95
N ARG A 159 9.21 6.38 10.11
CA ARG A 159 8.40 7.27 10.93
C ARG A 159 7.96 8.55 10.21
N ASP A 160 8.76 9.02 9.25
CA ASP A 160 8.52 10.25 8.49
C ASP A 160 7.69 9.99 7.23
N LEU A 161 7.57 8.72 6.79
CA LEU A 161 6.80 8.32 5.63
C LEU A 161 5.32 8.69 5.75
N ASN A 162 4.74 8.56 6.95
CA ASN A 162 3.36 8.97 7.20
C ASN A 162 3.11 10.46 6.95
N LEU A 163 4.12 11.32 7.17
CA LEU A 163 4.02 12.75 6.87
C LEU A 163 4.03 12.99 5.36
N ILE A 164 4.85 12.22 4.65
CA ILE A 164 4.94 12.28 3.18
C ILE A 164 3.64 11.80 2.54
N LEU A 165 3.11 10.66 2.98
CA LEU A 165 1.82 10.13 2.52
C LEU A 165 0.66 11.11 2.76
N ARG A 166 0.74 11.91 3.83
CA ARG A 166 -0.25 12.97 4.08
C ARG A 166 -0.31 14.02 2.99
N GLY A 167 0.82 14.36 2.38
CA GLY A 167 0.90 15.39 1.37
C GLY A 167 0.55 14.92 -0.03
N ALA A 168 0.93 13.68 -0.38
CA ALA A 168 0.84 13.16 -1.74
C ALA A 168 -0.40 12.29 -1.99
N HIS A 169 -0.85 11.52 -0.98
CA HIS A 169 -1.93 10.54 -1.13
C HIS A 169 -2.96 10.65 0.01
N ILE A 170 -3.43 11.87 0.28
CA ILE A 170 -4.29 12.14 1.44
C ILE A 170 -5.54 11.27 1.48
N GLU A 171 -6.12 10.94 0.33
CA GLU A 171 -7.34 10.14 0.20
C GLU A 171 -7.11 8.63 0.41
N ARG A 172 -5.88 8.15 0.13
CA ARG A 172 -5.48 6.73 0.21
C ARG A 172 -4.54 6.45 1.38
N ARG A 173 -4.20 7.47 2.16
CA ARG A 173 -3.17 7.39 3.20
C ARG A 173 -3.41 6.30 4.23
N ARG A 174 -4.66 6.18 4.69
CA ARG A 174 -5.02 5.21 5.72
C ARG A 174 -4.77 3.78 5.24
N GLU A 175 -5.27 3.47 4.06
CA GLU A 175 -5.14 2.17 3.43
C GLU A 175 -3.67 1.81 3.21
N TYR A 176 -2.88 2.74 2.72
CA TYR A 176 -1.45 2.55 2.48
C TYR A 176 -0.65 2.36 3.76
N THR A 177 -0.95 3.16 4.79
CA THR A 177 -0.29 3.05 6.10
C THR A 177 -0.61 1.72 6.77
N ASP A 178 -1.88 1.34 6.81
CA ASP A 178 -2.33 0.10 7.47
C ASP A 178 -1.77 -1.14 6.76
N ALA A 179 -1.70 -1.14 5.43
CA ALA A 179 -1.11 -2.22 4.66
C ALA A 179 0.41 -2.34 4.90
N LEU A 180 1.11 -1.21 4.93
CA LEU A 180 2.54 -1.16 5.21
C LEU A 180 2.86 -1.64 6.63
N ASP A 181 2.13 -1.15 7.64
CA ASP A 181 2.34 -1.53 9.04
C ASP A 181 2.13 -3.04 9.23
N ARG A 182 1.14 -3.63 8.55
CA ARG A 182 0.91 -5.08 8.54
C ARG A 182 2.10 -5.83 7.96
N TRP A 183 2.59 -5.43 6.80
CA TRP A 183 3.74 -6.05 6.16
C TRP A 183 4.99 -5.99 7.03
N LEU A 184 5.29 -4.84 7.64
CA LEU A 184 6.41 -4.67 8.55
C LEU A 184 6.29 -5.56 9.79
N LEU A 185 5.09 -5.69 10.34
CA LEU A 185 4.85 -6.57 11.48
C LEU A 185 5.11 -8.04 11.13
N GLU A 186 4.66 -8.50 9.96
CA GLU A 186 4.91 -9.87 9.51
C GLU A 186 6.42 -10.13 9.27
N ARG A 187 7.15 -9.17 8.72
CA ARG A 187 8.62 -9.26 8.60
C ARG A 187 9.31 -9.39 9.95
N LEU A 188 8.91 -8.59 10.94
CA LEU A 188 9.46 -8.66 12.28
C LEU A 188 9.20 -10.01 12.94
N LYS A 189 8.01 -10.59 12.75
CA LYS A 189 7.68 -11.95 13.24
C LYS A 189 8.57 -13.00 12.56
N ALA A 190 8.70 -12.93 11.23
CA ALA A 190 9.54 -13.87 10.48
C ALA A 190 11.01 -13.80 10.90
N ALA A 191 11.57 -12.60 11.07
CA ALA A 191 12.95 -12.42 11.53
C ALA A 191 13.18 -12.99 12.93
N ARG A 192 12.23 -12.80 13.84
CA ARG A 192 12.31 -13.40 15.20
C ARG A 192 12.24 -14.92 15.17
N ALA A 193 11.41 -15.50 14.32
CA ALA A 193 11.29 -16.95 14.18
C ALA A 193 12.60 -17.59 13.64
N GLN A 194 13.32 -16.89 12.76
CA GLN A 194 14.60 -17.33 12.22
C GLN A 194 15.77 -17.17 13.20
N SER A 195 15.64 -16.30 14.20
CA SER A 195 16.66 -16.02 15.21
C SER A 195 16.45 -16.85 16.50
N ALA A 196 15.40 -17.63 16.59
CA ALA A 196 15.16 -18.55 17.70
C ALA A 196 16.06 -19.79 17.55
N PRO A 197 16.83 -20.18 18.59
CA PRO A 197 17.78 -21.30 18.54
C PRO A 197 17.08 -22.66 18.38
#